data_6b75ccddaa20d93a48b6ce9ac24c63d8
#
_entry.id   6b75ccddaa20d93a48b6ce9ac24c63d8
#
_cell.length_a   1.000
_cell.length_b   1.000
_cell.length_c   1.000
_cell.angle_alpha   90.00
_cell.angle_beta   90.00
_cell.angle_gamma   90.00
#
_symmetry.space_group_name_H-M   'P 1'
#
loop_
_entity.id
_entity.type
_entity.pdbx_description
1 polymer ?
#
loop_
_entity_poly.entity_id
_entity_poly.type
_entity_poly.pdbx_seq_one_letter_code
_entity_poly.pdbx_strand_id
1 'polypeptide(L)'
;TEFAHSNPRDEEHEKRWEDIEEILDAGIDVISTLNIQHLESLNDVVKQITGIAPQETVPDEVVRAANEIELVDVSPQLLRTRLSDGHVYREARIEPALNNYFRVGNLTALRELALLWLADQVDEALITYRSDQKITDTWEARERVVVAIQNVAHAETLIRRGRRIATKSSAELHVVHVVFGDSFTSRSSSVAGSAQQLARLQTLAHDVGARLHQVTGDSVPEALLNFARSVNATQLVVGVSPRRRFGVHWHSTVAETVLRESGSIDCHLVNLPPEKPLPLTRMLHP
;
A
#
# COMPACT_ATOMS: atom_id res chain seq x y z
N THR A 1 -21.37 -22.61 -2.12
CA THR A 1 -21.72 -21.93 -3.39
C THR A 1 -20.53 -21.13 -3.84
N GLU A 2 -20.22 -21.10 -5.13
CA GLU A 2 -19.12 -20.30 -5.68
C GLU A 2 -19.53 -18.81 -5.69
N PHE A 3 -18.76 -17.97 -4.99
CA PHE A 3 -19.12 -16.59 -4.70
C PHE A 3 -19.08 -15.68 -5.93
N ALA A 4 -18.19 -15.97 -6.88
CA ALA A 4 -17.97 -15.15 -8.08
C ALA A 4 -18.92 -15.46 -9.25
N HIS A 5 -19.78 -16.45 -9.10
CA HIS A 5 -20.63 -16.91 -10.20
C HIS A 5 -21.62 -15.83 -10.67
N SER A 6 -21.82 -15.74 -11.98
CA SER A 6 -22.87 -14.89 -12.56
C SER A 6 -24.19 -15.63 -12.63
N ASN A 7 -25.26 -14.98 -12.25
CA ASN A 7 -26.60 -15.53 -12.27
C ASN A 7 -27.16 -15.65 -13.71
N PRO A 8 -28.17 -16.48 -13.95
CA PRO A 8 -28.91 -16.47 -15.20
C PRO A 8 -29.54 -15.09 -15.47
N ARG A 9 -29.72 -14.75 -16.74
CA ARG A 9 -30.21 -13.43 -17.17
C ARG A 9 -31.61 -13.04 -16.69
N ASP A 10 -32.38 -14.02 -16.22
CA ASP A 10 -33.78 -13.84 -15.77
C ASP A 10 -33.88 -13.66 -14.23
N GLU A 11 -32.75 -13.66 -13.51
CA GLU A 11 -32.68 -13.43 -12.06
C GLU A 11 -32.65 -11.95 -11.74
N GLU A 12 -33.05 -11.57 -10.51
CA GLU A 12 -33.12 -10.19 -10.03
C GLU A 12 -31.71 -9.56 -9.94
N HIS A 13 -30.74 -10.35 -9.48
CA HIS A 13 -29.34 -9.94 -9.38
C HIS A 13 -28.48 -10.56 -10.49
N GLU A 14 -27.57 -9.77 -11.04
CA GLU A 14 -26.64 -10.25 -12.05
C GLU A 14 -25.55 -11.14 -11.47
N LYS A 15 -25.16 -10.88 -10.21
CA LYS A 15 -24.05 -11.54 -9.53
C LYS A 15 -24.51 -12.29 -8.28
N ARG A 16 -23.93 -13.44 -8.06
CA ARG A 16 -24.20 -14.28 -6.89
C ARG A 16 -23.87 -13.60 -5.56
N TRP A 17 -22.88 -12.74 -5.53
CA TRP A 17 -22.53 -12.02 -4.32
C TRP A 17 -23.60 -10.99 -3.91
N GLU A 18 -24.38 -10.44 -4.86
CA GLU A 18 -25.51 -9.56 -4.58
C GLU A 18 -26.65 -10.30 -3.87
N ASP A 19 -26.94 -11.54 -4.30
CA ASP A 19 -27.92 -12.43 -3.61
C ASP A 19 -27.45 -12.74 -2.17
N ILE A 20 -26.13 -12.92 -1.99
CA ILE A 20 -25.58 -13.22 -0.67
C ILE A 20 -25.70 -12.01 0.26
N GLU A 21 -25.52 -10.80 -0.23
CA GLU A 21 -25.76 -9.57 0.56
C GLU A 21 -27.20 -9.48 1.02
N GLU A 22 -28.18 -9.76 0.15
CA GLU A 22 -29.59 -9.77 0.52
C GLU A 22 -29.92 -10.83 1.59
N ILE A 23 -29.33 -12.02 1.47
CA ILE A 23 -29.49 -13.11 2.46
C ILE A 23 -28.91 -12.71 3.83
N LEU A 24 -27.73 -12.06 3.82
CA LEU A 24 -27.09 -11.56 5.04
C LEU A 24 -27.92 -10.43 5.69
N ASP A 25 -28.49 -9.52 4.89
CA ASP A 25 -29.37 -8.44 5.36
C ASP A 25 -30.67 -9.01 5.98
N ALA A 26 -31.12 -10.19 5.52
CA ALA A 26 -32.21 -10.93 6.13
C ALA A 26 -31.84 -11.63 7.45
N GLY A 27 -30.58 -11.50 7.92
CA GLY A 27 -30.08 -12.07 9.17
C GLY A 27 -29.75 -13.58 9.06
N ILE A 28 -29.47 -14.07 7.87
CA ILE A 28 -29.12 -15.48 7.62
C ILE A 28 -27.61 -15.60 7.38
N ASP A 29 -26.95 -16.46 8.14
CA ASP A 29 -25.52 -16.72 7.99
C ASP A 29 -25.23 -17.46 6.69
N VAL A 30 -24.19 -17.05 5.96
CA VAL A 30 -23.79 -17.66 4.69
C VAL A 30 -22.35 -18.15 4.74
N ILE A 31 -22.10 -19.36 4.27
CA ILE A 31 -20.77 -19.90 4.01
C ILE A 31 -20.60 -20.04 2.50
N SER A 32 -19.62 -19.38 1.94
CA SER A 32 -19.31 -19.40 0.52
C SER A 32 -17.85 -19.72 0.25
N THR A 33 -17.52 -20.01 -1.00
CA THR A 33 -16.14 -20.26 -1.44
C THR A 33 -15.77 -19.31 -2.56
N LEU A 34 -14.54 -18.83 -2.55
CA LEU A 34 -13.99 -17.95 -3.56
C LEU A 34 -12.61 -18.44 -3.99
N ASN A 35 -12.34 -18.46 -5.27
CA ASN A 35 -11.00 -18.66 -5.77
C ASN A 35 -10.29 -17.30 -5.93
N ILE A 36 -9.02 -17.21 -5.56
CA ILE A 36 -8.23 -15.96 -5.59
C ILE A 36 -8.27 -15.25 -6.94
N GLN A 37 -8.38 -15.99 -8.03
CA GLN A 37 -8.44 -15.45 -9.39
C GLN A 37 -9.66 -14.58 -9.67
N HIS A 38 -10.69 -14.67 -8.86
CA HIS A 38 -11.93 -13.90 -9.03
C HIS A 38 -11.96 -12.58 -8.26
N LEU A 39 -10.91 -12.26 -7.50
CA LEU A 39 -10.76 -10.93 -6.90
C LEU A 39 -10.47 -9.89 -7.98
N GLU A 40 -11.26 -8.83 -8.01
CA GLU A 40 -11.21 -7.81 -9.06
C GLU A 40 -9.84 -7.13 -9.12
N SER A 41 -9.26 -6.78 -7.98
CA SER A 41 -7.94 -6.15 -7.87
C SER A 41 -6.79 -6.99 -8.43
N LEU A 42 -6.97 -8.31 -8.53
CA LEU A 42 -5.93 -9.25 -8.99
C LEU A 42 -6.06 -9.67 -10.45
N ASN A 43 -7.08 -9.20 -11.17
CA ASN A 43 -7.38 -9.63 -12.54
C ASN A 43 -6.20 -9.50 -13.50
N ASP A 44 -5.50 -8.38 -13.47
CA ASP A 44 -4.36 -8.13 -14.36
C ASP A 44 -3.20 -9.07 -14.05
N VAL A 45 -2.91 -9.29 -12.77
CA VAL A 45 -1.84 -10.19 -12.32
C VAL A 45 -2.17 -11.64 -12.65
N VAL A 46 -3.41 -12.06 -12.43
CA VAL A 46 -3.89 -13.41 -12.79
C VAL A 46 -3.77 -13.64 -14.29
N LYS A 47 -4.15 -12.67 -15.11
CA LYS A 47 -3.99 -12.73 -16.58
C LYS A 47 -2.52 -12.85 -16.98
N GLN A 48 -1.62 -12.12 -16.33
CA GLN A 48 -0.17 -12.22 -16.59
C GLN A 48 0.39 -13.60 -16.25
N ILE A 49 -0.05 -14.20 -15.13
CA ILE A 49 0.41 -15.51 -14.66
C ILE A 49 -0.14 -16.63 -15.54
N THR A 50 -1.45 -16.61 -15.81
CA THR A 50 -2.16 -17.75 -16.43
C THR A 50 -2.33 -17.61 -17.94
N GLY A 51 -2.19 -16.40 -18.49
CA GLY A 51 -2.54 -16.05 -19.86
C GLY A 51 -4.06 -15.94 -20.13
N ILE A 52 -4.90 -16.09 -19.10
CA ILE A 52 -6.38 -16.10 -19.20
C ILE A 52 -6.93 -14.99 -18.30
N ALA A 53 -7.73 -14.09 -18.86
CA ALA A 53 -8.44 -13.09 -18.07
C ALA A 53 -9.67 -13.74 -17.41
N PRO A 54 -9.84 -13.61 -16.07
CA PRO A 54 -11.07 -14.02 -15.40
C PRO A 54 -12.26 -13.24 -15.96
N GLN A 55 -13.38 -13.94 -16.19
CA GLN A 55 -14.62 -13.32 -16.67
C GLN A 55 -15.58 -12.99 -15.52
N GLU A 56 -15.50 -13.76 -14.46
CA GLU A 56 -16.29 -13.59 -13.26
C GLU A 56 -15.43 -13.00 -12.17
N THR A 57 -15.86 -11.88 -11.58
CA THR A 57 -15.11 -11.14 -10.57
C THR A 57 -16.00 -10.73 -9.42
N VAL A 58 -15.40 -10.56 -8.26
CA VAL A 58 -16.01 -10.03 -7.05
C VAL A 58 -15.20 -8.84 -6.59
N PRO A 59 -15.83 -7.70 -6.27
CA PRO A 59 -15.15 -6.56 -5.66
C PRO A 59 -14.46 -6.96 -4.35
N ASP A 60 -13.26 -6.47 -4.12
CA ASP A 60 -12.48 -6.80 -2.92
C ASP A 60 -13.22 -6.41 -1.63
N GLU A 61 -13.97 -5.30 -1.67
CA GLU A 61 -14.72 -4.80 -0.51
C GLU A 61 -15.78 -5.80 -0.04
N VAL A 62 -16.45 -6.48 -0.98
CA VAL A 62 -17.47 -7.49 -0.66
C VAL A 62 -16.85 -8.69 0.07
N VAL A 63 -15.65 -9.11 -0.36
CA VAL A 63 -14.94 -10.20 0.31
C VAL A 63 -14.41 -9.76 1.69
N ARG A 64 -13.94 -8.51 1.80
CA ARG A 64 -13.46 -7.93 3.06
C ARG A 64 -14.57 -7.74 4.10
N ALA A 65 -15.82 -7.60 3.66
CA ALA A 65 -16.97 -7.49 4.55
C ALA A 65 -17.32 -8.82 5.27
N ALA A 66 -16.73 -9.95 4.85
CA ALA A 66 -16.93 -11.23 5.51
C ALA A 66 -16.46 -11.20 6.97
N ASN A 67 -17.24 -11.81 7.87
CA ASN A 67 -16.89 -11.91 9.30
C ASN A 67 -15.65 -12.77 9.52
N GLU A 68 -15.47 -13.81 8.69
CA GLU A 68 -14.34 -14.75 8.77
C GLU A 68 -13.91 -15.15 7.36
N ILE A 69 -12.59 -15.15 7.14
CA ILE A 69 -11.97 -15.58 5.88
C ILE A 69 -10.97 -16.69 6.21
N GLU A 70 -11.27 -17.91 5.74
CA GLU A 70 -10.38 -19.05 5.90
C GLU A 70 -9.69 -19.42 4.60
N LEU A 71 -8.36 -19.52 4.63
CA LEU A 71 -7.57 -19.98 3.48
C LEU A 71 -7.50 -21.51 3.46
N VAL A 72 -8.16 -22.13 2.49
CA VAL A 72 -7.99 -23.56 2.23
C VAL A 72 -6.73 -23.77 1.38
N ASP A 73 -5.60 -23.94 2.04
CA ASP A 73 -4.31 -24.09 1.37
C ASP A 73 -4.09 -25.52 0.85
N VAL A 74 -4.06 -25.66 -0.47
CA VAL A 74 -3.80 -26.92 -1.16
C VAL A 74 -2.53 -26.79 -2.00
N SER A 75 -1.58 -27.75 -1.82
CA SER A 75 -0.37 -27.72 -2.62
C SER A 75 -0.65 -27.86 -4.12
N PRO A 76 0.12 -27.20 -5.01
CA PRO A 76 -0.03 -27.33 -6.45
C PRO A 76 -0.02 -28.78 -6.95
N GLN A 77 0.81 -29.61 -6.35
CA GLN A 77 0.95 -31.03 -6.68
C GLN A 77 -0.34 -31.79 -6.36
N LEU A 78 -0.89 -31.62 -5.16
CA LEU A 78 -2.12 -32.29 -4.75
C LEU A 78 -3.30 -31.83 -5.59
N LEU A 79 -3.38 -30.53 -5.91
CA LEU A 79 -4.44 -30.02 -6.78
C LEU A 79 -4.37 -30.63 -8.19
N ARG A 80 -3.17 -30.75 -8.76
CA ARG A 80 -2.94 -31.41 -10.05
C ARG A 80 -3.30 -32.90 -10.02
N THR A 81 -2.99 -33.61 -8.94
CA THR A 81 -3.39 -35.01 -8.76
C THR A 81 -4.90 -35.12 -8.75
N ARG A 82 -5.60 -34.34 -7.95
CA ARG A 82 -7.08 -34.32 -7.93
C ARG A 82 -7.69 -34.01 -9.30
N LEU A 83 -7.04 -33.12 -10.07
CA LEU A 83 -7.48 -32.80 -11.43
C LEU A 83 -7.28 -33.99 -12.38
N SER A 84 -6.10 -34.66 -12.32
CA SER A 84 -5.81 -35.84 -13.14
C SER A 84 -6.74 -37.05 -12.84
N ASP A 85 -7.16 -37.16 -11.58
CA ASP A 85 -8.08 -38.20 -11.12
C ASP A 85 -9.56 -37.92 -11.52
N GLY A 86 -9.80 -36.81 -12.24
CA GLY A 86 -11.14 -36.47 -12.74
C GLY A 86 -12.07 -35.84 -11.71
N HIS A 87 -11.57 -35.44 -10.54
CA HIS A 87 -12.40 -34.86 -9.48
C HIS A 87 -12.84 -33.41 -9.76
N VAL A 88 -12.23 -32.72 -10.75
CA VAL A 88 -12.50 -31.30 -11.05
C VAL A 88 -13.11 -31.11 -12.43
N TYR A 89 -12.61 -31.82 -13.46
CA TYR A 89 -13.07 -31.72 -14.83
C TYR A 89 -13.40 -33.08 -15.44
N ARG A 90 -14.24 -33.07 -16.47
CA ARG A 90 -14.47 -34.27 -17.29
C ARG A 90 -13.22 -34.64 -18.08
N GLU A 91 -12.98 -35.91 -18.32
CA GLU A 91 -11.76 -36.51 -18.87
C GLU A 91 -11.20 -35.78 -20.11
N ALA A 92 -12.04 -35.38 -21.05
CA ALA A 92 -11.64 -34.66 -22.27
C ALA A 92 -11.01 -33.28 -22.04
N ARG A 93 -11.19 -32.65 -20.86
CA ARG A 93 -10.66 -31.30 -20.51
C ARG A 93 -9.46 -31.33 -19.57
N ILE A 94 -9.12 -32.51 -19.03
CA ILE A 94 -8.06 -32.63 -18.02
C ILE A 94 -6.70 -32.25 -18.59
N GLU A 95 -6.28 -32.85 -19.70
CA GLU A 95 -4.96 -32.65 -20.27
C GLU A 95 -4.70 -31.21 -20.75
N PRO A 96 -5.63 -30.56 -21.49
CA PRO A 96 -5.50 -29.14 -21.81
C PRO A 96 -5.42 -28.24 -20.57
N ALA A 97 -6.19 -28.53 -19.53
CA ALA A 97 -6.18 -27.75 -18.28
C ALA A 97 -4.84 -27.87 -17.55
N LEU A 98 -4.30 -29.10 -17.41
CA LEU A 98 -2.99 -29.37 -16.78
C LEU A 98 -1.83 -28.71 -17.51
N ASN A 99 -1.91 -28.60 -18.83
CA ASN A 99 -0.86 -28.04 -19.67
C ASN A 99 -0.93 -26.52 -19.83
N ASN A 100 -2.02 -25.90 -19.44
CA ASN A 100 -2.25 -24.46 -19.54
C ASN A 100 -2.40 -23.81 -18.17
N TYR A 101 -3.61 -23.67 -17.70
CA TYR A 101 -3.93 -22.96 -16.46
C TYR A 101 -3.31 -23.62 -15.22
N PHE A 102 -3.42 -24.95 -15.10
CA PHE A 102 -2.96 -25.72 -13.93
C PHE A 102 -1.49 -26.16 -14.01
N ARG A 103 -0.62 -25.37 -14.64
CA ARG A 103 0.82 -25.56 -14.53
C ARG A 103 1.28 -25.33 -13.09
N VAL A 104 2.26 -26.11 -12.64
CA VAL A 104 2.79 -25.97 -11.26
C VAL A 104 3.20 -24.52 -10.96
N GLY A 105 3.88 -23.84 -11.90
CA GLY A 105 4.29 -22.46 -11.75
C GLY A 105 3.11 -21.51 -11.56
N ASN A 106 2.04 -21.64 -12.39
CA ASN A 106 0.85 -20.81 -12.27
C ASN A 106 0.15 -21.01 -10.93
N LEU A 107 -0.04 -22.27 -10.52
CA LEU A 107 -0.66 -22.59 -9.23
C LEU A 107 0.17 -22.12 -8.04
N THR A 108 1.50 -22.18 -8.13
CA THR A 108 2.38 -21.64 -7.10
C THR A 108 2.23 -20.13 -6.98
N ALA A 109 2.19 -19.41 -8.11
CA ALA A 109 2.00 -17.96 -8.12
C ALA A 109 0.61 -17.55 -7.63
N LEU A 110 -0.46 -18.26 -8.03
CA LEU A 110 -1.81 -18.00 -7.53
C LEU A 110 -1.93 -18.27 -6.02
N ARG A 111 -1.26 -19.31 -5.51
CA ARG A 111 -1.18 -19.59 -4.08
C ARG A 111 -0.45 -18.47 -3.32
N GLU A 112 0.66 -17.97 -3.87
CA GLU A 112 1.39 -16.82 -3.31
C GLU A 112 0.50 -15.59 -3.25
N LEU A 113 -0.25 -15.27 -4.32
CA LEU A 113 -1.21 -14.17 -4.33
C LEU A 113 -2.28 -14.32 -3.23
N ALA A 114 -2.81 -15.52 -3.02
CA ALA A 114 -3.81 -15.76 -1.98
C ALA A 114 -3.23 -15.53 -0.58
N LEU A 115 -2.01 -16.00 -0.32
CA LEU A 115 -1.32 -15.80 0.95
C LEU A 115 -1.01 -14.33 1.22
N LEU A 116 -0.54 -13.60 0.19
CA LEU A 116 -0.25 -12.17 0.30
C LEU A 116 -1.52 -11.36 0.55
N TRP A 117 -2.59 -11.64 -0.22
CA TRP A 117 -3.87 -10.96 -0.05
C TRP A 117 -4.43 -11.16 1.36
N LEU A 118 -4.40 -12.40 1.88
CA LEU A 118 -4.86 -12.68 3.24
C LEU A 118 -3.98 -12.00 4.30
N ALA A 119 -2.66 -11.99 4.10
CA ALA A 119 -1.75 -11.30 5.00
C ALA A 119 -2.03 -9.79 5.06
N ASP A 120 -2.38 -9.16 3.92
CA ASP A 120 -2.77 -7.76 3.87
C ASP A 120 -4.10 -7.50 4.62
N GLN A 121 -5.06 -8.44 4.61
CA GLN A 121 -6.30 -8.34 5.41
C GLN A 121 -6.01 -8.36 6.92
N VAL A 122 -5.16 -9.28 7.36
CA VAL A 122 -4.75 -9.37 8.78
C VAL A 122 -4.03 -8.10 9.23
N ASP A 123 -3.20 -7.54 8.36
CA ASP A 123 -2.46 -6.32 8.62
C ASP A 123 -3.38 -5.09 8.76
N GLU A 124 -4.36 -4.96 7.87
CA GLU A 124 -5.37 -3.89 7.91
C GLU A 124 -6.25 -3.97 9.16
N ALA A 125 -6.68 -5.18 9.53
CA ALA A 125 -7.41 -5.43 10.78
C ALA A 125 -6.58 -5.06 12.02
N LEU A 126 -5.28 -5.35 12.00
CA LEU A 126 -4.35 -5.02 13.08
C LEU A 126 -4.16 -3.50 13.22
N ILE A 127 -4.04 -2.78 12.11
CA ILE A 127 -3.94 -1.31 12.11
C ILE A 127 -5.21 -0.70 12.74
N THR A 128 -6.39 -1.17 12.35
CA THR A 128 -7.68 -0.73 12.90
C THR A 128 -7.75 -1.02 14.40
N TYR A 129 -7.45 -2.23 14.82
CA TYR A 129 -7.44 -2.62 16.24
C TYR A 129 -6.51 -1.74 17.09
N ARG A 130 -5.29 -1.47 16.60
CA ARG A 130 -4.32 -0.60 17.30
C ARG A 130 -4.83 0.84 17.43
N SER A 131 -5.46 1.35 16.37
CA SER A 131 -6.08 2.67 16.38
C SER A 131 -7.18 2.78 17.43
N ASP A 132 -8.10 1.80 17.48
CA ASP A 132 -9.22 1.76 18.43
C ASP A 132 -8.76 1.63 19.87
N GLN A 133 -7.73 0.82 20.11
CA GLN A 133 -7.14 0.60 21.43
C GLN A 133 -6.11 1.67 21.81
N LYS A 134 -5.84 2.66 20.95
CA LYS A 134 -4.83 3.71 21.16
C LYS A 134 -3.43 3.16 21.48
N ILE A 135 -3.07 2.03 20.86
CA ILE A 135 -1.75 1.41 21.02
C ILE A 135 -0.74 2.20 20.17
N THR A 136 0.20 2.87 20.84
CA THR A 136 1.23 3.69 20.20
C THR A 136 2.53 2.94 19.94
N ASP A 137 2.75 1.81 20.60
CA ASP A 137 3.97 1.02 20.46
C ASP A 137 4.00 0.32 19.10
N THR A 138 5.16 0.33 18.46
CA THR A 138 5.36 -0.32 17.16
C THR A 138 5.49 -1.83 17.35
N TRP A 139 4.74 -2.60 16.57
CA TRP A 139 4.87 -4.05 16.52
C TRP A 139 5.64 -4.45 15.26
N GLU A 140 6.83 -4.99 15.44
CA GLU A 140 7.75 -5.34 14.36
C GLU A 140 7.35 -6.61 13.58
N ALA A 141 6.04 -6.82 13.39
CA ALA A 141 5.53 -7.97 12.64
C ALA A 141 5.84 -7.85 11.13
N ARG A 142 5.92 -6.63 10.62
CA ARG A 142 6.26 -6.32 9.23
C ARG A 142 7.07 -5.04 9.17
N GLU A 143 8.20 -5.08 8.47
CA GLU A 143 9.04 -3.91 8.29
C GLU A 143 8.36 -2.85 7.40
N ARG A 144 8.29 -1.61 7.87
CA ARG A 144 7.78 -0.47 7.10
C ARG A 144 8.71 0.72 7.23
N VAL A 145 9.06 1.28 6.08
CA VAL A 145 9.93 2.44 5.97
C VAL A 145 9.11 3.66 5.56
N VAL A 146 9.13 4.69 6.37
CA VAL A 146 8.52 5.99 6.06
C VAL A 146 9.60 6.98 5.67
N VAL A 147 9.43 7.67 4.56
CA VAL A 147 10.33 8.73 4.06
C VAL A 147 9.64 10.08 4.17
N ALA A 148 10.18 10.97 5.01
CA ALA A 148 9.65 12.31 5.19
C ALA A 148 10.18 13.28 4.13
N ILE A 149 9.28 13.89 3.37
CA ILE A 149 9.59 14.90 2.35
C ILE A 149 9.10 16.27 2.83
N GLN A 150 10.03 17.18 3.07
CA GLN A 150 9.73 18.57 3.34
C GLN A 150 9.87 19.44 2.09
N ASN A 151 10.89 19.18 1.26
CA ASN A 151 11.19 19.92 0.06
C ASN A 151 11.32 18.97 -1.14
N VAL A 152 10.59 19.26 -2.20
CA VAL A 152 10.61 18.49 -3.45
C VAL A 152 12.00 18.46 -4.10
N ALA A 153 12.81 19.49 -3.89
CA ALA A 153 14.18 19.54 -4.44
C ALA A 153 15.06 18.37 -3.96
N HIS A 154 14.81 17.87 -2.76
CA HIS A 154 15.57 16.76 -2.16
C HIS A 154 14.80 15.43 -2.15
N ALA A 155 13.56 15.42 -2.62
CA ALA A 155 12.67 14.25 -2.59
C ALA A 155 13.31 13.03 -3.22
N GLU A 156 13.87 13.16 -4.41
CA GLU A 156 14.49 12.05 -5.14
C GLU A 156 15.63 11.39 -4.33
N THR A 157 16.48 12.18 -3.68
CA THR A 157 17.58 11.66 -2.85
C THR A 157 17.04 10.85 -1.66
N LEU A 158 16.02 11.36 -0.98
CA LEU A 158 15.41 10.73 0.18
C LEU A 158 14.64 9.47 -0.21
N ILE A 159 13.83 9.55 -1.26
CA ILE A 159 13.04 8.40 -1.75
C ILE A 159 13.97 7.27 -2.20
N ARG A 160 15.02 7.56 -2.96
CA ARG A 160 16.02 6.55 -3.35
C ARG A 160 16.77 5.97 -2.16
N ARG A 161 17.00 6.74 -1.10
CA ARG A 161 17.59 6.24 0.14
C ARG A 161 16.63 5.30 0.85
N GLY A 162 15.37 5.72 1.03
CA GLY A 162 14.31 4.88 1.61
C GLY A 162 14.12 3.59 0.83
N ARG A 163 14.09 3.65 -0.52
CA ARG A 163 14.00 2.44 -1.36
C ARG A 163 15.13 1.44 -1.09
N ARG A 164 16.37 1.92 -0.96
CA ARG A 164 17.51 1.03 -0.66
C ARG A 164 17.40 0.37 0.72
N ILE A 165 16.84 1.07 1.70
CA ILE A 165 16.57 0.52 3.03
C ILE A 165 15.45 -0.51 2.92
N ALA A 166 14.30 -0.15 2.35
CA ALA A 166 13.15 -1.01 2.19
C ALA A 166 13.47 -2.30 1.41
N THR A 167 14.27 -2.21 0.34
CA THR A 167 14.67 -3.40 -0.45
C THR A 167 15.50 -4.40 0.37
N LYS A 168 16.33 -3.94 1.31
CA LYS A 168 17.18 -4.82 2.12
C LYS A 168 16.39 -5.61 3.15
N SER A 169 15.33 -5.03 3.69
CA SER A 169 14.46 -5.65 4.70
C SER A 169 13.15 -6.20 4.12
N SER A 170 12.97 -6.17 2.79
CA SER A 170 11.70 -6.50 2.13
C SER A 170 10.53 -5.70 2.69
N ALA A 171 10.81 -4.45 3.11
CA ALA A 171 9.87 -3.56 3.76
C ALA A 171 8.95 -2.85 2.77
N GLU A 172 7.75 -2.53 3.22
CA GLU A 172 6.85 -1.60 2.54
C GLU A 172 7.39 -0.17 2.64
N LEU A 173 7.28 0.60 1.56
CA LEU A 173 7.82 1.95 1.47
C LEU A 173 6.70 2.99 1.36
N HIS A 174 6.62 3.87 2.35
CA HIS A 174 5.72 5.01 2.38
C HIS A 174 6.50 6.31 2.20
N VAL A 175 5.99 7.22 1.42
CA VAL A 175 6.51 8.58 1.27
C VAL A 175 5.48 9.53 1.85
N VAL A 176 5.87 10.37 2.80
CA VAL A 176 4.97 11.32 3.44
C VAL A 176 5.40 12.75 3.18
N HIS A 177 4.48 13.58 2.74
CA HIS A 177 4.63 15.02 2.59
C HIS A 177 3.71 15.74 3.57
N VAL A 178 4.29 16.47 4.51
CA VAL A 178 3.51 17.23 5.50
C VAL A 178 3.23 18.64 4.98
N VAL A 179 1.95 19.00 4.92
CA VAL A 179 1.46 20.31 4.48
C VAL A 179 1.00 21.10 5.70
N PHE A 180 1.50 22.31 5.86
CA PHE A 180 1.05 23.20 6.94
C PHE A 180 -0.34 23.76 6.68
N GLY A 181 -1.20 23.79 7.70
CA GLY A 181 -2.54 24.36 7.63
C GLY A 181 -2.59 25.83 7.22
N ASP A 182 -1.58 26.62 7.60
CA ASP A 182 -1.47 28.06 7.27
C ASP A 182 -1.06 28.37 5.83
N SER A 183 -0.73 27.36 5.02
CA SER A 183 -0.34 27.55 3.61
C SER A 183 -1.46 28.12 2.73
N PHE A 184 -2.70 28.15 3.20
CA PHE A 184 -3.83 28.80 2.52
C PHE A 184 -3.76 30.34 2.59
N THR A 185 -2.99 30.93 3.50
CA THR A 185 -2.86 32.38 3.67
C THR A 185 -1.59 32.99 3.08
N SER A 186 -0.60 32.17 2.71
CA SER A 186 0.64 32.64 2.08
C SER A 186 0.43 32.94 0.60
N ARG A 187 0.24 34.20 0.27
CA ARG A 187 -0.02 34.79 -1.05
C ARG A 187 1.09 34.66 -2.10
N SER A 188 2.00 33.69 -2.06
CA SER A 188 3.14 33.69 -2.97
C SER A 188 3.63 32.37 -3.57
N SER A 189 2.95 31.24 -3.38
CA SER A 189 3.18 30.09 -4.24
C SER A 189 1.94 29.84 -5.08
N SER A 190 2.08 30.00 -6.41
CA SER A 190 0.95 29.75 -7.33
C SER A 190 0.41 28.34 -7.12
N VAL A 191 -0.92 28.19 -7.01
CA VAL A 191 -1.61 26.90 -6.90
C VAL A 191 -1.12 25.90 -7.98
N ALA A 192 -0.76 26.40 -9.16
CA ALA A 192 -0.15 25.63 -10.23
C ALA A 192 1.22 25.04 -9.89
N GLY A 193 2.06 25.77 -9.12
CA GLY A 193 3.37 25.29 -8.68
C GLY A 193 3.27 24.13 -7.67
N SER A 194 2.32 24.21 -6.75
CA SER A 194 2.10 23.13 -5.76
C SER A 194 1.53 21.85 -6.39
N ALA A 195 0.61 21.96 -7.35
CA ALA A 195 0.07 20.83 -8.07
C ALA A 195 1.15 20.11 -8.92
N GLN A 196 2.01 20.87 -9.60
CA GLN A 196 3.13 20.29 -10.37
C GLN A 196 4.16 19.60 -9.47
N GLN A 197 4.43 20.16 -8.30
CA GLN A 197 5.32 19.54 -7.31
C GLN A 197 4.76 18.22 -6.79
N LEU A 198 3.46 18.19 -6.47
CA LEU A 198 2.79 16.99 -6.02
C LEU A 198 2.77 15.90 -7.10
N ALA A 199 2.45 16.25 -8.36
CA ALA A 199 2.50 15.31 -9.47
C ALA A 199 3.89 14.70 -9.66
N ARG A 200 4.94 15.50 -9.49
CA ARG A 200 6.33 15.00 -9.52
C ARG A 200 6.63 14.04 -8.38
N LEU A 201 6.16 14.32 -7.16
CA LEU A 201 6.31 13.39 -6.03
C LEU A 201 5.55 12.09 -6.26
N GLN A 202 4.35 12.15 -6.82
CA GLN A 202 3.56 10.97 -7.18
C GLN A 202 4.31 10.08 -8.18
N THR A 203 4.85 10.67 -9.25
CA THR A 203 5.66 9.92 -10.23
C THR A 203 6.88 9.28 -9.56
N LEU A 204 7.65 10.03 -8.78
CA LEU A 204 8.84 9.51 -8.09
C LEU A 204 8.51 8.38 -7.10
N ALA A 205 7.41 8.49 -6.38
CA ALA A 205 6.97 7.44 -5.45
C ALA A 205 6.53 6.19 -6.21
N HIS A 206 5.73 6.36 -7.26
CA HIS A 206 5.26 5.27 -8.12
C HIS A 206 6.42 4.49 -8.76
N ASP A 207 7.42 5.19 -9.31
CA ASP A 207 8.58 4.58 -9.98
C ASP A 207 9.40 3.66 -9.06
N VAL A 208 9.33 3.88 -7.75
CA VAL A 208 10.01 3.04 -6.76
C VAL A 208 9.06 2.08 -6.04
N GLY A 209 7.79 2.01 -6.42
CA GLY A 209 6.78 1.18 -5.78
C GLY A 209 6.43 1.63 -4.36
N ALA A 210 6.47 2.96 -4.09
CA ALA A 210 6.12 3.55 -2.80
C ALA A 210 4.72 4.16 -2.83
N ARG A 211 4.03 4.13 -1.69
CA ARG A 211 2.76 4.85 -1.51
C ARG A 211 3.05 6.29 -1.06
N LEU A 212 2.48 7.28 -1.77
CA LEU A 212 2.58 8.69 -1.40
C LEU A 212 1.40 9.11 -0.54
N HIS A 213 1.70 9.75 0.60
CA HIS A 213 0.71 10.29 1.53
C HIS A 213 0.91 11.78 1.71
N GLN A 214 -0.20 12.51 1.83
CA GLN A 214 -0.22 13.90 2.27
C GLN A 214 -0.87 13.96 3.65
N VAL A 215 -0.20 14.57 4.61
CA VAL A 215 -0.71 14.81 5.95
C VAL A 215 -0.70 16.29 6.25
N THR A 216 -1.75 16.77 6.89
CA THR A 216 -1.85 18.15 7.37
C THR A 216 -1.58 18.19 8.87
N GLY A 217 -0.90 19.24 9.35
CA GLY A 217 -0.67 19.43 10.79
C GLY A 217 -0.05 20.79 11.07
N ASP A 218 -0.20 21.22 12.32
CA ASP A 218 0.38 22.48 12.82
C ASP A 218 1.86 22.33 13.20
N SER A 219 2.29 21.07 13.40
CA SER A 219 3.67 20.71 13.73
C SER A 219 4.13 19.57 12.81
N VAL A 220 5.19 19.83 12.02
CA VAL A 220 5.75 18.80 11.11
C VAL A 220 6.24 17.56 11.86
N PRO A 221 7.02 17.67 12.95
CA PRO A 221 7.46 16.48 13.69
C PRO A 221 6.30 15.64 14.20
N GLU A 222 5.30 16.30 14.78
CA GLU A 222 4.13 15.62 15.35
C GLU A 222 3.29 14.93 14.28
N ALA A 223 2.95 15.63 13.19
CA ALA A 223 2.20 15.05 12.08
C ALA A 223 2.94 13.86 11.45
N LEU A 224 4.26 13.97 11.30
CA LEU A 224 5.09 12.90 10.77
C LEU A 224 5.13 11.67 11.69
N LEU A 225 5.32 11.86 12.99
CA LEU A 225 5.36 10.77 13.96
C LEU A 225 4.01 10.11 14.13
N ASN A 226 2.92 10.90 14.14
CA ASN A 226 1.56 10.36 14.17
C ASN A 226 1.26 9.50 12.93
N PHE A 227 1.65 9.98 11.75
CA PHE A 227 1.53 9.18 10.53
C PHE A 227 2.39 7.90 10.62
N ALA A 228 3.65 7.99 11.02
CA ALA A 228 4.52 6.83 11.13
C ALA A 228 3.95 5.76 12.09
N ARG A 229 3.40 6.20 13.22
CA ARG A 229 2.73 5.31 14.18
C ARG A 229 1.44 4.70 13.61
N SER A 230 0.65 5.48 12.88
CA SER A 230 -0.60 5.00 12.27
C SER A 230 -0.39 3.88 11.26
N VAL A 231 0.71 3.93 10.50
CA VAL A 231 1.09 2.87 9.56
C VAL A 231 1.99 1.81 10.18
N ASN A 232 2.19 1.83 11.51
CA ASN A 232 3.10 0.90 12.22
C ASN A 232 4.52 0.88 11.61
N ALA A 233 5.08 2.05 11.32
CA ALA A 233 6.41 2.17 10.76
C ALA A 233 7.48 1.71 11.76
N THR A 234 8.40 0.89 11.30
CA THR A 234 9.59 0.48 12.07
C THR A 234 10.78 1.40 11.80
N GLN A 235 10.81 2.06 10.65
CA GLN A 235 11.92 2.90 10.23
C GLN A 235 11.44 4.22 9.63
N LEU A 236 12.11 5.32 9.97
CA LEU A 236 11.80 6.67 9.50
C LEU A 236 13.04 7.33 8.90
N VAL A 237 12.95 7.78 7.65
CA VAL A 237 14.03 8.48 6.93
C VAL A 237 13.73 9.96 6.88
N VAL A 238 14.62 10.77 7.47
CA VAL A 238 14.48 12.23 7.56
C VAL A 238 15.70 12.93 6.97
N GLY A 239 15.45 13.94 6.15
CA GLY A 239 16.51 14.79 5.62
C GLY A 239 17.02 15.82 6.63
N VAL A 240 18.32 15.97 6.74
CA VAL A 240 19.00 17.02 7.54
C VAL A 240 19.80 17.90 6.60
N SER A 241 19.57 19.21 6.65
CA SER A 241 20.38 20.18 5.93
C SER A 241 21.30 20.92 6.90
N PRO A 242 22.61 21.03 6.61
CA PRO A 242 23.51 21.83 7.45
C PRO A 242 23.12 23.29 7.33
N ARG A 243 22.36 23.82 8.29
CA ARG A 243 22.10 25.25 8.36
C ARG A 243 23.38 25.99 8.79
N ARG A 244 23.77 26.99 8.03
CA ARG A 244 24.75 27.96 8.48
C ARG A 244 24.23 28.65 9.76
N ARG A 245 24.91 28.42 10.87
CA ARG A 245 24.65 29.08 12.15
C ARG A 245 24.97 30.58 12.01
N PHE A 246 23.93 31.38 11.83
CA PHE A 246 23.99 32.81 12.15
C PHE A 246 22.77 33.15 13.02
N GLY A 247 23.03 33.43 14.32
CA GLY A 247 22.01 33.91 15.24
C GLY A 247 21.52 32.89 16.28
N VAL A 248 21.54 33.32 17.53
CA VAL A 248 21.16 32.60 18.74
C VAL A 248 19.62 32.45 18.79
N HIS A 249 19.06 31.39 18.22
CA HIS A 249 17.76 30.87 18.61
C HIS A 249 17.80 29.34 18.55
N TRP A 250 17.75 28.75 19.73
CA TRP A 250 17.67 27.30 19.96
C TRP A 250 16.25 26.78 19.66
N HIS A 251 15.87 26.80 18.41
CA HIS A 251 14.71 26.01 17.99
C HIS A 251 15.24 24.66 17.55
N SER A 252 14.78 23.58 18.20
CA SER A 252 15.13 22.22 17.80
C SER A 252 14.70 22.02 16.33
N THR A 253 15.58 21.43 15.52
CA THR A 253 15.25 21.12 14.13
C THR A 253 14.16 20.02 14.10
N VAL A 254 13.40 19.94 13.01
CA VAL A 254 12.42 18.85 12.82
C VAL A 254 13.07 17.49 13.09
N ALA A 255 14.29 17.28 12.60
CA ALA A 255 15.01 16.02 12.79
C ALA A 255 15.38 15.75 14.26
N GLU A 256 15.77 16.78 15.05
CA GLU A 256 16.07 16.63 16.48
C GLU A 256 14.80 16.29 17.28
N THR A 257 13.67 16.94 16.96
CA THR A 257 12.40 16.65 17.61
C THR A 257 11.92 15.24 17.27
N VAL A 258 11.96 14.86 16.00
CA VAL A 258 11.62 13.52 15.55
C VAL A 258 12.47 12.46 16.25
N LEU A 259 13.79 12.64 16.29
CA LEU A 259 14.70 11.69 16.94
C LEU A 259 14.41 11.53 18.44
N ARG A 260 14.07 12.64 19.13
CA ARG A 260 13.76 12.61 20.57
C ARG A 260 12.43 11.91 20.86
N GLU A 261 11.45 12.02 19.96
CA GLU A 261 10.08 11.61 20.16
C GLU A 261 9.67 10.35 19.33
N SER A 262 10.64 9.77 18.58
CA SER A 262 10.40 8.59 17.72
C SER A 262 10.04 7.32 18.50
N GLY A 263 10.43 7.21 19.77
CA GLY A 263 10.20 6.01 20.57
C GLY A 263 10.94 4.81 20.00
N SER A 264 10.20 3.74 19.64
CA SER A 264 10.74 2.50 19.07
C SER A 264 11.05 2.58 17.57
N ILE A 265 10.73 3.70 16.89
CA ILE A 265 10.95 3.85 15.45
C ILE A 265 12.41 4.19 15.20
N ASP A 266 13.12 3.39 14.42
CA ASP A 266 14.49 3.62 14.00
C ASP A 266 14.60 4.82 13.05
N CYS A 267 15.42 5.84 13.40
CA CYS A 267 15.56 7.07 12.62
C CYS A 267 16.83 7.09 11.77
N HIS A 268 16.67 7.23 10.46
CA HIS A 268 17.76 7.43 9.50
C HIS A 268 17.89 8.90 9.11
N LEU A 269 18.91 9.56 9.59
CA LEU A 269 19.21 10.95 9.23
C LEU A 269 20.06 11.01 7.96
N VAL A 270 19.55 11.66 6.92
CA VAL A 270 20.21 11.79 5.62
C VAL A 270 20.69 13.22 5.41
N ASN A 271 22.00 13.42 5.34
CA ASN A 271 22.57 14.72 5.02
C ASN A 271 22.19 15.16 3.60
N LEU A 272 21.53 16.29 3.49
CA LEU A 272 21.16 16.90 2.23
C LEU A 272 22.13 18.03 1.87
N PRO A 273 22.49 18.22 0.59
CA PRO A 273 23.29 19.35 0.18
C PRO A 273 22.53 20.65 0.46
N PRO A 274 23.23 21.75 0.76
CA PRO A 274 22.59 23.06 0.92
C PRO A 274 21.90 23.46 -0.39
N GLU A 275 20.70 24.02 -0.29
CA GLU A 275 20.02 24.59 -1.46
C GLU A 275 20.93 25.64 -2.12
N LYS A 276 21.17 25.49 -3.43
CA LYS A 276 21.82 26.54 -4.19
C LYS A 276 20.90 27.77 -4.18
N PRO A 277 21.35 28.94 -3.72
CA PRO A 277 20.56 30.15 -3.81
C PRO A 277 20.20 30.36 -5.29
N LEU A 278 18.91 30.64 -5.56
CA LEU A 278 18.45 31.05 -6.87
C LEU A 278 19.36 32.19 -7.36
N PRO A 279 19.91 32.16 -8.59
CA PRO A 279 20.68 33.25 -9.11
C PRO A 279 19.82 34.51 -9.06
N LEU A 280 20.28 35.51 -8.29
CA LEU A 280 19.70 36.85 -8.31
C LEU A 280 19.80 37.33 -9.77
N THR A 281 18.66 37.33 -10.46
CA THR A 281 18.51 37.93 -11.77
C THR A 281 18.90 39.42 -11.56
N ARG A 282 20.07 39.78 -12.05
CA ARG A 282 20.56 41.19 -12.08
C ARG A 282 19.45 42.00 -12.76
N MET A 283 18.69 42.76 -11.99
CA MET A 283 17.98 43.92 -12.51
C MET A 283 19.06 44.94 -12.87
N LEU A 284 19.55 44.85 -14.08
CA LEU A 284 20.17 45.97 -14.76
C LEU A 284 19.03 46.80 -15.33
N HIS A 285 18.73 47.90 -14.66
CA HIS A 285 18.09 49.03 -15.31
C HIS A 285 19.16 49.92 -15.91
N PRO A 286 18.97 50.43 -17.13
CA PRO A 286 19.77 51.43 -17.78
C PRO A 286 19.59 52.79 -17.13
#